data_0c3c7e2c3cb25dd0060e25864cba3acd
#
_entry.id   0c3c7e2c3cb25dd0060e25864cba3acd
#
_cell.length_a   1.000
_cell.length_b   1.000
_cell.length_c   1.000
_cell.angle_alpha   90.00
_cell.angle_beta   90.00
_cell.angle_gamma   90.00
#
_symmetry.space_group_name_H-M   'P 1'
#
loop_
_entity.id
_entity.type
_entity.pdbx_description
1 polymer ?
#
loop_
_entity_poly.entity_id
_entity_poly.type
_entity_poly.pdbx_seq_one_letter_code
_entity_poly.pdbx_strand_id
1 'polypeptide(L)'
;AEEAVKVIKSGDHIHLSSVASAPQCLINAMCARGEAGELKDVHIHHLHTEGPAPYADEKFEGVFQLDSFFVGGNVRKVTQSGYADYIPIFLSETQRLYRCGAVPCNVAMIQVSTPDKHGFVSLGTSVDATLAAVETAEHVIAVVNKYVPRAFGQAMIHSSKIDIFVQDD
;
A
#
# COMPACT_ATOMS: atom_id res chain seq x y z
N ALA A 1 13.99 2.53 -4.09
CA ALA A 1 13.02 1.99 -3.13
C ALA A 1 13.54 2.11 -1.69
N GLU A 2 14.76 1.65 -1.41
CA GLU A 2 15.34 1.62 -0.04
C GLU A 2 15.34 2.99 0.64
N GLU A 3 15.71 4.05 -0.08
CA GLU A 3 15.69 5.41 0.45
C GLU A 3 14.26 5.92 0.70
N ALA A 4 13.35 5.55 -0.20
CA ALA A 4 11.96 5.99 -0.14
C ALA A 4 11.23 5.46 1.11
N VAL A 5 11.48 4.21 1.49
CA VAL A 5 10.81 3.58 2.65
C VAL A 5 11.37 4.02 4.00
N LYS A 6 12.42 4.87 4.04
CA LYS A 6 12.96 5.41 5.30
C LYS A 6 11.99 6.31 6.06
N VAL A 7 10.97 6.83 5.41
CA VAL A 7 9.92 7.62 6.07
C VAL A 7 9.05 6.78 7.00
N ILE A 8 8.99 5.45 6.78
CA ILE A 8 8.22 4.50 7.59
C ILE A 8 8.85 4.39 8.98
N LYS A 9 8.03 4.52 9.99
CA LYS A 9 8.40 4.41 11.41
C LYS A 9 7.68 3.22 12.06
N SER A 10 8.22 2.77 13.17
CA SER A 10 7.52 1.78 14.02
C SER A 10 6.18 2.35 14.49
N GLY A 11 5.14 1.52 14.48
CA GLY A 11 3.77 1.90 14.81
C GLY A 11 2.98 2.55 13.67
N ASP A 12 3.58 2.76 12.48
CA ASP A 12 2.87 3.34 11.33
C ASP A 12 1.84 2.38 10.74
N HIS A 13 0.80 2.97 10.17
CA HIS A 13 -0.22 2.30 9.37
C HIS A 13 0.05 2.56 7.89
N ILE A 14 0.31 1.49 7.14
CA ILE A 14 0.72 1.52 5.74
C ILE A 14 -0.41 1.02 4.85
N HIS A 15 -0.82 1.81 3.86
CA HIS A 15 -1.66 1.32 2.78
C HIS A 15 -0.83 0.81 1.61
N LEU A 16 -1.20 -0.35 1.06
CA LEU A 16 -0.64 -0.90 -0.18
C LEU A 16 -1.68 -0.85 -1.30
N SER A 17 -1.32 -0.32 -2.46
CA SER A 17 -2.14 -0.46 -3.67
C SER A 17 -2.45 -1.92 -3.96
N SER A 18 -3.67 -2.16 -4.43
CA SER A 18 -4.25 -3.48 -4.56
C SER A 18 -3.89 -4.17 -5.88
N VAL A 19 -4.12 -5.48 -5.91
CA VAL A 19 -4.08 -6.36 -7.09
C VAL A 19 -2.74 -6.24 -7.84
N ALA A 20 -2.79 -6.02 -9.14
CA ALA A 20 -1.63 -5.87 -10.01
C ALA A 20 -0.85 -4.55 -9.79
N SER A 21 -1.42 -3.61 -9.04
CA SER A 21 -0.75 -2.35 -8.67
C SER A 21 0.04 -2.43 -7.37
N ALA A 22 0.22 -3.63 -6.79
CA ALA A 22 1.04 -3.81 -5.60
C ALA A 22 2.48 -3.33 -5.85
N PRO A 23 3.01 -2.38 -5.05
CA PRO A 23 4.33 -1.77 -5.29
C PRO A 23 5.44 -2.69 -4.76
N GLN A 24 5.75 -3.77 -5.49
CA GLN A 24 6.58 -4.86 -4.99
C GLN A 24 7.98 -4.43 -4.56
N CYS A 25 8.60 -3.49 -5.28
CA CYS A 25 9.95 -2.99 -4.91
C CYS A 25 9.94 -2.26 -3.54
N LEU A 26 8.86 -1.50 -3.25
CA LEU A 26 8.70 -0.85 -1.94
C LEU A 26 8.39 -1.87 -0.84
N ILE A 27 7.55 -2.86 -1.13
CA ILE A 27 7.24 -3.97 -0.20
C ILE A 27 8.53 -4.68 0.20
N ASN A 28 9.36 -5.05 -0.77
CA ASN A 28 10.63 -5.73 -0.52
C ASN A 28 11.58 -4.87 0.30
N ALA A 29 11.70 -3.58 -0.01
CA ALA A 29 12.55 -2.64 0.74
C ALA A 29 12.06 -2.45 2.19
N MET A 30 10.74 -2.36 2.41
CA MET A 30 10.15 -2.29 3.75
C MET A 30 10.45 -3.57 4.54
N CYS A 31 10.27 -4.75 3.93
CA CYS A 31 10.56 -6.03 4.57
C CYS A 31 12.03 -6.17 4.94
N ALA A 32 12.96 -5.70 4.09
CA ALA A 32 14.38 -5.71 4.40
C ALA A 32 14.69 -4.87 5.66
N ARG A 33 14.03 -3.74 5.87
CA ARG A 33 14.15 -2.94 7.11
C ARG A 33 13.58 -3.69 8.31
N GLY A 34 12.48 -4.42 8.13
CA GLY A 34 11.94 -5.29 9.18
C GLY A 34 12.92 -6.40 9.57
N GLU A 35 13.56 -7.05 8.59
CA GLU A 35 14.61 -8.06 8.83
C GLU A 35 15.84 -7.50 9.52
N ALA A 36 16.21 -6.25 9.23
CA ALA A 36 17.31 -5.55 9.90
C ALA A 36 16.96 -5.11 11.33
N GLY A 37 15.74 -5.32 11.80
CA GLY A 37 15.27 -4.92 13.15
C GLY A 37 15.03 -3.42 13.31
N GLU A 38 14.88 -2.68 12.20
CA GLU A 38 14.65 -1.23 12.21
C GLU A 38 13.18 -0.85 12.46
N LEU A 39 12.26 -1.80 12.25
CA LEU A 39 10.82 -1.58 12.33
C LEU A 39 10.18 -2.52 13.35
N LYS A 40 9.13 -2.03 14.02
CA LYS A 40 8.33 -2.78 14.97
C LYS A 40 6.89 -2.26 14.94
N ASP A 41 5.93 -3.18 15.08
CA ASP A 41 4.51 -2.85 15.23
C ASP A 41 3.95 -1.99 14.09
N VAL A 42 4.32 -2.33 12.84
CA VAL A 42 3.84 -1.66 11.63
C VAL A 42 2.61 -2.38 11.12
N HIS A 43 1.50 -1.65 10.98
CA HIS A 43 0.24 -2.16 10.46
C HIS A 43 0.17 -2.02 8.94
N ILE A 44 -0.18 -3.08 8.25
CA ILE A 44 -0.28 -3.11 6.78
C ILE A 44 -1.73 -3.34 6.37
N HIS A 45 -2.28 -2.38 5.64
CA HIS A 45 -3.65 -2.41 5.14
C HIS A 45 -3.68 -2.55 3.63
N HIS A 46 -4.45 -3.48 3.13
CA HIS A 46 -4.72 -3.63 1.70
C HIS A 46 -6.06 -4.29 1.46
N LEU A 47 -6.62 -4.07 0.26
CA LEU A 47 -7.78 -4.85 -0.15
C LEU A 47 -7.33 -6.30 -0.40
N HIS A 48 -6.50 -6.55 -1.41
CA HIS A 48 -5.66 -7.73 -1.58
C HIS A 48 -4.54 -7.42 -2.56
N THR A 49 -3.45 -8.15 -2.50
CA THR A 49 -2.30 -7.98 -3.39
C THR A 49 -2.11 -9.23 -4.25
N GLU A 50 -1.59 -9.04 -5.46
CA GLU A 50 -1.10 -10.14 -6.29
C GLU A 50 0.40 -10.35 -6.06
N GLY A 51 0.86 -11.59 -6.28
CA GLY A 51 2.25 -11.96 -6.05
C GLY A 51 2.58 -12.28 -4.59
N PRO A 52 3.86 -12.26 -4.25
CA PRO A 52 4.30 -12.57 -2.88
C PRO A 52 3.90 -11.45 -1.91
N ALA A 53 3.48 -11.87 -0.71
CA ALA A 53 3.21 -10.97 0.41
C ALA A 53 4.20 -11.27 1.55
N PRO A 54 5.49 -10.92 1.40
CA PRO A 54 6.54 -11.31 2.34
C PRO A 54 6.30 -10.75 3.75
N TYR A 55 5.65 -9.59 3.88
CA TYR A 55 5.27 -8.98 5.15
C TYR A 55 4.31 -9.83 5.99
N ALA A 56 3.62 -10.80 5.36
CA ALA A 56 2.69 -11.70 6.03
C ALA A 56 3.34 -13.00 6.52
N ASP A 57 4.65 -13.14 6.39
CA ASP A 57 5.39 -14.30 6.89
C ASP A 57 5.48 -14.27 8.42
N GLU A 58 5.29 -15.42 9.08
CA GLU A 58 5.37 -15.58 10.55
C GLU A 58 6.69 -15.08 11.16
N LYS A 59 7.78 -15.05 10.37
CA LYS A 59 9.07 -14.49 10.80
C LYS A 59 9.01 -13.01 11.18
N PHE A 60 7.99 -12.30 10.71
CA PHE A 60 7.76 -10.89 11.01
C PHE A 60 6.79 -10.65 12.18
N GLU A 61 6.52 -11.68 12.99
CA GLU A 61 5.72 -11.51 14.20
C GLU A 61 6.28 -10.38 15.08
N GLY A 62 5.41 -9.42 15.45
CA GLY A 62 5.79 -8.22 16.21
C GLY A 62 6.49 -7.13 15.37
N VAL A 63 6.77 -7.38 14.08
CA VAL A 63 7.30 -6.39 13.14
C VAL A 63 6.18 -5.84 12.27
N PHE A 64 5.47 -6.73 11.57
CA PHE A 64 4.34 -6.38 10.71
C PHE A 64 3.06 -7.07 11.17
N GLN A 65 1.99 -6.30 11.26
CA GLN A 65 0.62 -6.78 11.47
C GLN A 65 -0.16 -6.54 10.19
N LEU A 66 -0.65 -7.60 9.56
CA LEU A 66 -1.51 -7.48 8.39
C LEU A 66 -2.97 -7.36 8.82
N ASP A 67 -3.62 -6.26 8.41
CA ASP A 67 -5.05 -5.97 8.60
C ASP A 67 -5.72 -5.90 7.23
N SER A 68 -6.21 -7.02 6.74
CA SER A 68 -6.68 -7.19 5.37
C SER A 68 -8.18 -6.90 5.23
N PHE A 69 -8.57 -6.08 4.25
CA PHE A 69 -9.99 -5.85 3.91
C PHE A 69 -10.58 -6.98 3.06
N PHE A 70 -9.72 -7.78 2.44
CA PHE A 70 -10.08 -8.97 1.71
C PHE A 70 -8.95 -10.00 1.80
N VAL A 71 -9.30 -11.27 2.05
CA VAL A 71 -8.32 -12.35 2.20
C VAL A 71 -8.06 -13.03 0.87
N GLY A 72 -7.03 -12.57 0.17
CA GLY A 72 -6.53 -13.18 -1.07
C GLY A 72 -5.86 -14.53 -0.85
N GLY A 73 -5.55 -15.22 -1.95
CA GLY A 73 -4.91 -16.55 -1.89
C GLY A 73 -3.55 -16.56 -1.21
N ASN A 74 -2.78 -15.49 -1.41
CA ASN A 74 -1.41 -15.32 -0.89
C ASN A 74 -1.33 -15.08 0.63
N VAL A 75 -2.40 -14.57 1.25
CA VAL A 75 -2.46 -14.30 2.70
C VAL A 75 -3.45 -15.19 3.46
N ARG A 76 -4.16 -16.08 2.76
CA ARG A 76 -5.21 -16.91 3.37
C ARG A 76 -4.68 -17.79 4.50
N LYS A 77 -3.53 -18.44 4.29
CA LYS A 77 -2.94 -19.33 5.28
C LYS A 77 -2.58 -18.58 6.56
N VAL A 78 -1.94 -17.44 6.45
CA VAL A 78 -1.51 -16.62 7.60
C VAL A 78 -2.71 -16.03 8.35
N THR A 79 -3.78 -15.65 7.65
CA THR A 79 -5.03 -15.22 8.28
C THR A 79 -5.70 -16.36 9.04
N GLN A 80 -5.71 -17.57 8.48
CA GLN A 80 -6.28 -18.75 9.16
C GLN A 80 -5.48 -19.20 10.39
N SER A 81 -4.17 -18.95 10.42
CA SER A 81 -3.32 -19.27 11.58
C SER A 81 -3.36 -18.20 12.68
N GLY A 82 -4.01 -17.07 12.46
CA GLY A 82 -4.16 -16.00 13.45
C GLY A 82 -3.03 -14.96 13.48
N TYR A 83 -2.10 -15.02 12.52
CA TYR A 83 -1.01 -14.01 12.39
C TYR A 83 -1.41 -12.79 11.56
N ALA A 84 -2.60 -12.79 10.97
CA ALA A 84 -3.14 -11.65 10.22
C ALA A 84 -4.62 -11.49 10.53
N ASP A 85 -5.08 -10.26 10.58
CA ASP A 85 -6.46 -9.92 10.82
C ASP A 85 -7.25 -9.69 9.52
N TYR A 86 -8.53 -9.98 9.59
CA TYR A 86 -9.49 -9.68 8.54
C TYR A 86 -10.49 -8.64 9.04
N ILE A 87 -10.58 -7.53 8.34
CA ILE A 87 -11.55 -6.47 8.60
C ILE A 87 -12.74 -6.67 7.64
N PRO A 88 -13.87 -7.26 8.10
CA PRO A 88 -15.02 -7.51 7.25
C PRO A 88 -15.71 -6.20 6.88
N ILE A 89 -15.68 -5.85 5.61
CA ILE A 89 -16.27 -4.61 5.08
C ILE A 89 -16.68 -4.80 3.62
N PHE A 90 -17.70 -4.08 3.18
CA PHE A 90 -18.02 -4.00 1.76
C PHE A 90 -16.99 -3.14 1.02
N LEU A 91 -16.62 -3.57 -0.19
CA LEU A 91 -15.67 -2.82 -1.02
C LEU A 91 -16.07 -1.36 -1.20
N SER A 92 -17.34 -1.09 -1.38
CA SER A 92 -17.90 0.26 -1.51
C SER A 92 -17.69 1.16 -0.28
N GLU A 93 -17.38 0.58 0.87
CA GLU A 93 -17.22 1.30 2.15
C GLU A 93 -15.74 1.44 2.58
N THR A 94 -14.81 0.75 1.92
CA THR A 94 -13.38 0.77 2.30
C THR A 94 -12.79 2.16 2.31
N GLN A 95 -13.14 3.00 1.32
CA GLN A 95 -12.69 4.40 1.28
C GLN A 95 -13.16 5.22 2.49
N ARG A 96 -14.36 4.90 3.00
CA ARG A 96 -14.91 5.59 4.18
C ARG A 96 -14.07 5.35 5.42
N LEU A 97 -13.48 4.14 5.59
CA LEU A 97 -12.63 3.83 6.74
C LEU A 97 -11.46 4.80 6.86
N TYR A 98 -10.79 5.10 5.74
CA TYR A 98 -9.70 6.08 5.71
C TYR A 98 -10.22 7.50 5.94
N ARG A 99 -11.24 7.93 5.18
CA ARG A 99 -11.74 9.31 5.24
C ARG A 99 -12.34 9.69 6.58
N CYS A 100 -12.92 8.75 7.32
CA CYS A 100 -13.43 9.01 8.68
C CYS A 100 -12.39 8.77 9.79
N GLY A 101 -11.17 8.33 9.43
CA GLY A 101 -10.10 8.07 10.38
C GLY A 101 -10.27 6.80 11.22
N ALA A 102 -11.22 5.91 10.86
CA ALA A 102 -11.38 4.62 11.55
C ALA A 102 -10.18 3.70 11.32
N VAL A 103 -9.56 3.79 10.14
CA VAL A 103 -8.27 3.18 9.81
C VAL A 103 -7.30 4.33 9.56
N PRO A 104 -6.25 4.49 10.37
CA PRO A 104 -5.20 5.47 10.12
C PRO A 104 -4.42 5.13 8.85
N CYS A 105 -3.81 6.14 8.23
CA CYS A 105 -2.90 5.97 7.12
C CYS A 105 -1.72 6.94 7.28
N ASN A 106 -0.59 6.47 7.77
CA ASN A 106 0.62 7.28 7.86
C ASN A 106 1.34 7.29 6.52
N VAL A 107 1.44 6.13 5.86
CA VAL A 107 2.12 6.03 4.57
C VAL A 107 1.25 5.28 3.56
N ALA A 108 1.03 5.87 2.39
CA ALA A 108 0.45 5.19 1.24
C ALA A 108 1.56 4.80 0.25
N MET A 109 1.77 3.50 0.06
CA MET A 109 2.67 2.95 -0.95
C MET A 109 1.85 2.54 -2.17
N ILE A 110 2.01 3.26 -3.27
CA ILE A 110 1.17 3.12 -4.45
C ILE A 110 2.00 2.87 -5.72
N GLN A 111 1.34 2.38 -6.77
CA GLN A 111 1.91 2.30 -8.10
C GLN A 111 1.09 3.16 -9.07
N VAL A 112 1.75 3.92 -9.92
CA VAL A 112 1.13 4.91 -10.81
C VAL A 112 1.73 4.86 -12.21
N SER A 113 0.99 5.38 -13.19
CA SER A 113 1.51 5.60 -14.54
C SER A 113 2.58 6.69 -14.58
N THR A 114 3.30 6.78 -15.68
CA THR A 114 4.16 7.94 -15.95
C THR A 114 3.35 9.25 -15.92
N PRO A 115 3.92 10.35 -15.40
CA PRO A 115 3.26 11.65 -15.42
C PRO A 115 2.99 12.16 -16.84
N ASP A 116 1.89 12.85 -17.03
CA ASP A 116 1.62 13.58 -18.26
C ASP A 116 2.27 14.99 -18.23
N LYS A 117 2.12 15.72 -19.35
CA LYS A 117 2.65 17.09 -19.49
C LYS A 117 2.05 18.11 -18.50
N HIS A 118 0.97 17.77 -17.84
CA HIS A 118 0.31 18.59 -16.82
C HIS A 118 0.62 18.11 -15.39
N GLY A 119 1.46 17.08 -15.23
CA GLY A 119 1.84 16.54 -13.94
C GLY A 119 0.83 15.55 -13.35
N PHE A 120 -0.16 15.06 -14.12
CA PHE A 120 -1.08 14.04 -13.64
C PHE A 120 -0.54 12.64 -13.89
N VAL A 121 -0.68 11.78 -12.90
CA VAL A 121 -0.45 10.34 -12.98
C VAL A 121 -1.78 9.61 -12.80
N SER A 122 -1.84 8.35 -13.22
CA SER A 122 -3.01 7.50 -13.05
C SER A 122 -2.73 6.39 -12.06
N LEU A 123 -3.67 6.11 -11.16
CA LEU A 123 -3.68 4.92 -10.30
C LEU A 123 -3.89 3.61 -11.10
N GLY A 124 -4.18 3.73 -12.40
CA GLY A 124 -4.29 2.60 -13.30
C GLY A 124 -5.47 1.69 -13.00
N THR A 125 -5.18 0.43 -12.68
CA THR A 125 -6.19 -0.62 -12.50
C THR A 125 -6.81 -0.67 -11.11
N SER A 126 -6.20 -0.04 -10.09
CA SER A 126 -6.59 -0.18 -8.69
C SER A 126 -6.79 1.18 -8.02
N VAL A 127 -7.99 1.72 -8.19
CA VAL A 127 -8.41 2.98 -7.57
C VAL A 127 -8.96 2.74 -6.17
N ASP A 128 -9.85 1.78 -6.05
CA ASP A 128 -10.47 1.22 -4.83
C ASP A 128 -10.26 2.05 -3.53
N ALA A 129 -9.67 1.47 -2.49
CA ALA A 129 -9.30 2.18 -1.26
C ALA A 129 -8.09 3.10 -1.45
N THR A 130 -7.30 2.92 -2.52
CA THR A 130 -6.03 3.62 -2.76
C THR A 130 -6.24 5.14 -2.90
N LEU A 131 -7.31 5.58 -3.58
CA LEU A 131 -7.59 7.02 -3.68
C LEU A 131 -7.76 7.65 -2.29
N ALA A 132 -8.56 7.04 -1.42
CA ALA A 132 -8.79 7.57 -0.08
C ALA A 132 -7.52 7.51 0.78
N ALA A 133 -6.69 6.48 0.63
CA ALA A 133 -5.40 6.41 1.29
C ALA A 133 -4.48 7.57 0.86
N VAL A 134 -4.40 7.88 -0.44
CA VAL A 134 -3.63 9.04 -0.95
C VAL A 134 -4.16 10.37 -0.39
N GLU A 135 -5.49 10.49 -0.23
CA GLU A 135 -6.11 11.71 0.30
C GLU A 135 -5.84 11.94 1.80
N THR A 136 -5.60 10.87 2.56
CA THR A 136 -5.52 10.91 4.03
C THR A 136 -4.14 10.61 4.59
N ALA A 137 -3.23 10.04 3.79
CA ALA A 137 -1.88 9.70 4.23
C ALA A 137 -1.05 10.93 4.61
N GLU A 138 -0.18 10.76 5.61
CA GLU A 138 0.84 11.75 5.94
C GLU A 138 1.95 11.79 4.89
N HIS A 139 2.28 10.63 4.32
CA HIS A 139 3.27 10.47 3.25
C HIS A 139 2.75 9.57 2.13
N VAL A 140 2.97 9.97 0.89
CA VAL A 140 2.64 9.17 -0.29
C VAL A 140 3.90 8.83 -1.07
N ILE A 141 4.20 7.54 -1.19
CA ILE A 141 5.32 7.01 -1.98
C ILE A 141 4.74 6.33 -3.22
N ALA A 142 5.10 6.77 -4.41
CA ALA A 142 4.62 6.21 -5.66
C ALA A 142 5.73 5.55 -6.48
N VAL A 143 5.51 4.30 -6.85
CA VAL A 143 6.27 3.64 -7.90
C VAL A 143 5.71 4.08 -9.24
N VAL A 144 6.55 4.69 -10.07
CA VAL A 144 6.21 5.06 -11.44
C VAL A 144 6.57 3.91 -12.35
N ASN A 145 5.56 3.33 -13.00
CA ASN A 145 5.72 2.21 -13.91
C ASN A 145 5.05 2.53 -15.24
N LYS A 146 5.81 2.47 -16.34
CA LYS A 146 5.34 2.79 -17.70
C LYS A 146 4.24 1.84 -18.22
N TYR A 147 4.13 0.66 -17.64
CA TYR A 147 3.13 -0.34 -18.03
C TYR A 147 1.78 -0.15 -17.32
N VAL A 148 1.69 0.72 -16.33
CA VAL A 148 0.41 1.06 -15.69
C VAL A 148 -0.48 1.78 -16.70
N PRO A 149 -1.67 1.24 -17.01
CA PRO A 149 -2.58 1.86 -17.97
C PRO A 149 -3.12 3.19 -17.44
N ARG A 150 -3.34 4.13 -18.34
CA ARG A 150 -3.95 5.41 -18.00
C ARG A 150 -5.47 5.28 -17.93
N ALA A 151 -6.01 5.09 -16.75
CA ALA A 151 -7.44 5.24 -16.47
C ALA A 151 -7.72 6.70 -16.12
N PHE A 152 -8.95 7.15 -16.40
CA PHE A 152 -9.39 8.53 -16.18
C PHE A 152 -10.34 8.63 -14.98
N GLY A 153 -10.92 9.81 -14.78
CA GLY A 153 -11.82 10.10 -13.66
C GLY A 153 -11.05 10.10 -12.34
N GLN A 154 -11.57 9.41 -11.35
CA GLN A 154 -10.97 9.34 -10.00
C GLN A 154 -9.63 8.60 -9.93
N ALA A 155 -9.20 7.95 -11.01
CA ALA A 155 -7.87 7.36 -11.10
C ALA A 155 -6.77 8.41 -11.28
N MET A 156 -7.12 9.62 -11.70
CA MET A 156 -6.17 10.69 -11.98
C MET A 156 -5.85 11.49 -10.73
N ILE A 157 -4.58 11.50 -10.35
CA ILE A 157 -4.07 12.33 -9.25
C ILE A 157 -2.94 13.23 -9.75
N HIS A 158 -2.84 14.42 -9.20
CA HIS A 158 -1.74 15.33 -9.54
C HIS A 158 -0.49 14.96 -8.73
N SER A 159 0.69 15.04 -9.34
CA SER A 159 1.99 14.70 -8.74
C SER A 159 2.30 15.45 -7.43
N SER A 160 1.68 16.61 -7.20
CA SER A 160 1.80 17.35 -5.94
C SER A 160 1.17 16.65 -4.72
N LYS A 161 0.44 15.56 -4.94
CA LYS A 161 -0.09 14.69 -3.88
C LYS A 161 0.85 13.55 -3.50
N ILE A 162 2.02 13.47 -4.15
CA ILE A 162 3.00 12.41 -3.98
C ILE A 162 4.29 13.04 -3.47
N ASP A 163 4.77 12.56 -2.34
CA ASP A 163 5.97 13.09 -1.68
C ASP A 163 7.24 12.48 -2.27
N ILE A 164 7.20 11.19 -2.60
CA ILE A 164 8.38 10.45 -3.08
C ILE A 164 8.01 9.63 -4.30
N PHE A 165 8.83 9.78 -5.37
CA PHE A 165 8.72 8.97 -6.58
C PHE A 165 9.86 7.96 -6.67
N VAL A 166 9.53 6.73 -7.02
CA VAL A 166 10.47 5.64 -7.30
C VAL A 166 10.20 5.12 -8.70
N GLN A 167 11.22 5.06 -9.53
CA GLN A 167 11.09 4.48 -10.87
C GLN A 167 11.35 2.98 -10.80
N ASP A 168 10.38 2.18 -11.25
CA ASP A 168 10.49 0.72 -11.38
C ASP A 168 9.50 0.22 -12.43
N ASP A 169 9.97 -0.63 -13.39
CA ASP A 169 9.18 -1.10 -14.54
C ASP A 169 9.05 -2.64 -14.51
#